data_e45f830017d243d8326ab392e227a9ac
#
_entry.id   e45f830017d243d8326ab392e227a9ac
#
_cell.length_a   1.000
_cell.length_b   1.000
_cell.length_c   1.000
_cell.angle_alpha   90.00
_cell.angle_beta   90.00
_cell.angle_gamma   90.00
#
_symmetry.space_group_name_H-M   'P 1'
#
loop_
_entity.id
_entity.type
_entity.pdbx_description
1 polymer ?
#
loop_
_entity_poly.entity_id
_entity_poly.type
_entity_poly.pdbx_seq_one_letter_code
_entity_poly.pdbx_strand_id
1 'polypeptide(L)'
;MKHIIPFLICALSIINCQFTTANDTIRILCIGNSFSWDAVEQELAPLCDAGKQPIIIGNLYYGGCSLEQHYTFLLKDTASYSFRYIKDGIRTPHEGYSLRQALLLDQWNYISLQQASHDSGIQSSYEPYLGALIDSVRKYQPQAQLCWMQTWSYSQDAKHPAFPRYQKSQQIMDDSIQSATHALLSHHPELMLIPCGEAIKIARSTKLGDTLCRDGYHLSYEYGRYTASCVWYELLTGKNCRCNPYKNDNMTRQQKRLTQKAAHQALQQAKKY
;
A
#
# COMPACT_ATOMS: atom_id res chain seq x y z
N MET A 1 -29.48 -16.44 -54.42
CA MET A 1 -28.59 -15.56 -53.64
C MET A 1 -28.78 -15.96 -52.17
N LYS A 2 -27.76 -16.60 -51.56
CA LYS A 2 -27.80 -17.06 -50.15
C LYS A 2 -27.08 -16.01 -49.32
N HIS A 3 -27.79 -15.37 -48.37
CA HIS A 3 -27.24 -14.42 -47.44
C HIS A 3 -26.54 -15.18 -46.29
N ILE A 4 -25.22 -15.01 -46.15
CA ILE A 4 -24.43 -15.51 -45.03
C ILE A 4 -24.41 -14.41 -44.00
N ILE A 5 -24.97 -14.67 -42.81
CA ILE A 5 -24.90 -13.79 -41.64
C ILE A 5 -23.64 -14.15 -40.86
N PRO A 6 -22.72 -13.24 -40.61
CA PRO A 6 -21.56 -13.54 -39.77
C PRO A 6 -21.98 -13.57 -38.29
N PHE A 7 -21.75 -14.71 -37.64
CA PHE A 7 -21.86 -14.85 -36.17
C PHE A 7 -20.69 -14.11 -35.51
N LEU A 8 -21.01 -13.03 -34.84
CA LEU A 8 -20.05 -12.29 -33.99
C LEU A 8 -19.92 -13.03 -32.65
N ILE A 9 -18.81 -13.76 -32.48
CA ILE A 9 -18.49 -14.41 -31.21
C ILE A 9 -17.95 -13.32 -30.29
N CYS A 10 -18.78 -12.86 -29.36
CA CYS A 10 -18.37 -12.00 -28.27
C CYS A 10 -17.64 -12.86 -27.22
N ALA A 11 -16.31 -12.78 -27.19
CA ALA A 11 -15.52 -13.42 -26.14
C ALA A 11 -15.78 -12.68 -24.82
N LEU A 12 -16.63 -13.23 -23.96
CA LEU A 12 -16.73 -12.81 -22.56
C LEU A 12 -15.42 -13.18 -21.85
N SER A 13 -14.61 -12.19 -21.57
CA SER A 13 -13.51 -12.33 -20.63
C SER A 13 -14.08 -12.53 -19.22
N ILE A 14 -14.14 -13.77 -18.77
CA ILE A 14 -14.49 -14.10 -17.40
C ILE A 14 -13.31 -13.65 -16.54
N ILE A 15 -13.45 -12.49 -15.89
CA ILE A 15 -12.56 -12.08 -14.82
C ILE A 15 -12.81 -13.08 -13.67
N ASN A 16 -11.93 -14.07 -13.55
CA ASN A 16 -11.90 -14.96 -12.41
C ASN A 16 -11.43 -14.15 -11.19
N CYS A 17 -12.36 -13.45 -10.54
CA CYS A 17 -12.16 -12.96 -9.19
C CYS A 17 -12.15 -14.19 -8.28
N GLN A 18 -10.96 -14.74 -7.99
CA GLN A 18 -10.82 -15.80 -7.00
C GLN A 18 -11.15 -15.20 -5.64
N PHE A 19 -12.39 -15.38 -5.19
CA PHE A 19 -12.74 -15.15 -3.81
C PHE A 19 -11.96 -16.18 -2.98
N THR A 20 -10.93 -15.71 -2.26
CA THR A 20 -10.29 -16.54 -1.24
C THR A 20 -11.37 -16.99 -0.26
N THR A 21 -11.46 -18.29 0.00
CA THR A 21 -12.36 -18.81 1.04
C THR A 21 -11.92 -18.24 2.37
N ALA A 22 -12.84 -18.07 3.32
CA ALA A 22 -12.60 -17.39 4.60
C ALA A 22 -11.46 -17.98 5.47
N ASN A 23 -10.80 -19.04 5.01
CA ASN A 23 -9.71 -19.75 5.68
C ASN A 23 -8.38 -19.74 4.91
N ASP A 24 -8.32 -19.19 3.69
CA ASP A 24 -7.06 -19.19 2.94
C ASP A 24 -6.11 -18.10 3.45
N THR A 25 -4.84 -18.46 3.62
CA THR A 25 -3.81 -17.51 4.06
C THR A 25 -3.56 -16.45 2.98
N ILE A 26 -3.80 -15.19 3.30
CA ILE A 26 -3.45 -14.06 2.43
C ILE A 26 -1.93 -13.85 2.49
N ARG A 27 -1.27 -13.76 1.32
CA ARG A 27 0.17 -13.50 1.20
C ARG A 27 0.39 -12.19 0.50
N ILE A 28 1.03 -11.24 1.17
CA ILE A 28 1.34 -9.92 0.61
C ILE A 28 2.85 -9.69 0.57
N LEU A 29 3.33 -9.08 -0.51
CA LEU A 29 4.68 -8.55 -0.63
C LEU A 29 4.61 -7.04 -0.82
N CYS A 30 5.23 -6.29 0.07
CA CYS A 30 5.41 -4.86 -0.08
C CYS A 30 6.83 -4.59 -0.61
N ILE A 31 6.94 -3.93 -1.77
CA ILE A 31 8.20 -3.42 -2.31
C ILE A 31 8.24 -1.94 -1.96
N GLY A 32 8.99 -1.59 -0.90
CA GLY A 32 8.84 -0.27 -0.32
C GLY A 32 9.98 0.20 0.57
N ASN A 33 9.63 1.08 1.47
CA ASN A 33 10.54 1.79 2.35
C ASN A 33 9.93 1.94 3.77
N SER A 34 10.30 2.99 4.52
CA SER A 34 9.78 3.22 5.87
C SER A 34 8.24 3.43 5.90
N PHE A 35 7.63 3.82 4.79
CA PHE A 35 6.18 3.98 4.72
C PHE A 35 5.45 2.64 4.65
N SER A 36 5.95 1.65 3.89
CA SER A 36 5.41 0.29 3.98
C SER A 36 5.64 -0.33 5.36
N TRP A 37 6.80 -0.07 5.97
CA TRP A 37 7.07 -0.48 7.34
C TRP A 37 5.99 0.01 8.31
N ASP A 38 5.70 1.31 8.28
CA ASP A 38 4.66 1.90 9.12
C ASP A 38 3.26 1.36 8.81
N ALA A 39 2.97 1.04 7.55
CA ALA A 39 1.64 0.61 7.13
C ALA A 39 1.31 -0.85 7.45
N VAL A 40 2.29 -1.78 7.42
CA VAL A 40 1.96 -3.21 7.45
C VAL A 40 2.66 -4.02 8.56
N GLU A 41 3.82 -3.59 9.10
CA GLU A 41 4.62 -4.48 9.93
C GLU A 41 4.13 -4.64 11.38
N GLN A 42 3.38 -3.68 11.92
CA GLN A 42 3.05 -3.67 13.35
C GLN A 42 1.59 -4.04 13.62
N GLU A 43 0.66 -3.43 12.92
CA GLU A 43 -0.76 -3.49 13.26
C GLU A 43 -1.57 -4.41 12.34
N LEU A 44 -1.06 -4.73 11.13
CA LEU A 44 -1.84 -5.49 10.15
C LEU A 44 -2.03 -6.96 10.58
N ALA A 45 -0.97 -7.61 11.06
CA ALA A 45 -1.09 -9.01 11.52
C ALA A 45 -2.04 -9.14 12.73
N PRO A 46 -1.97 -8.31 13.78
CA PRO A 46 -2.96 -8.32 14.86
C PRO A 46 -4.40 -8.01 14.42
N LEU A 47 -4.58 -7.09 13.45
CA LEU A 47 -5.91 -6.82 12.87
C LEU A 47 -6.45 -8.06 12.15
N CYS A 48 -5.62 -8.75 11.37
CA CYS A 48 -6.00 -9.95 10.65
C CYS A 48 -6.30 -11.11 11.62
N ASP A 49 -5.50 -11.30 12.65
CA ASP A 49 -5.73 -12.32 13.69
C ASP A 49 -7.08 -12.11 14.39
N ALA A 50 -7.33 -10.89 14.88
CA ALA A 50 -8.61 -10.53 15.50
C ALA A 50 -9.81 -10.68 14.54
N GLY A 51 -9.58 -10.50 13.24
CA GLY A 51 -10.55 -10.73 12.18
C GLY A 51 -10.64 -12.19 11.72
N LYS A 52 -9.89 -13.12 12.34
CA LYS A 52 -9.79 -14.54 11.95
C LYS A 52 -9.42 -14.72 10.48
N GLN A 53 -8.40 -14.01 10.03
CA GLN A 53 -7.86 -14.07 8.69
C GLN A 53 -6.35 -14.34 8.76
N PRO A 54 -5.88 -15.55 8.44
CA PRO A 54 -4.45 -15.82 8.35
C PRO A 54 -3.76 -14.94 7.32
N ILE A 55 -2.60 -14.39 7.68
CA ILE A 55 -1.82 -13.53 6.79
C ILE A 55 -0.33 -13.81 6.90
N ILE A 56 0.35 -13.74 5.76
CA ILE A 56 1.82 -13.68 5.65
C ILE A 56 2.18 -12.36 5.01
N ILE A 57 3.13 -11.64 5.61
CA ILE A 57 3.57 -10.34 5.14
C ILE A 57 5.07 -10.41 4.83
N GLY A 58 5.43 -10.17 3.58
CA GLY A 58 6.79 -9.85 3.17
C GLY A 58 6.92 -8.33 2.99
N ASN A 59 7.87 -7.69 3.65
CA ASN A 59 8.20 -6.29 3.40
C ASN A 59 9.66 -6.19 2.94
N LEU A 60 9.85 -5.93 1.65
CA LEU A 60 11.14 -5.73 1.03
C LEU A 60 11.53 -4.25 1.22
N TYR A 61 12.25 -4.00 2.30
CA TYR A 61 12.52 -2.67 2.83
C TYR A 61 13.90 -2.15 2.45
N TYR A 62 13.93 -0.92 1.98
CA TYR A 62 15.13 -0.09 1.94
C TYR A 62 14.75 1.36 2.30
N GLY A 63 15.45 1.98 3.26
CA GLY A 63 15.11 3.30 3.78
C GLY A 63 15.08 4.39 2.70
N GLY A 64 13.95 5.10 2.57
CA GLY A 64 13.78 6.16 1.58
C GLY A 64 13.83 5.73 0.11
N CYS A 65 13.74 4.43 -0.19
CA CYS A 65 13.84 3.90 -1.56
C CYS A 65 12.77 4.48 -2.48
N SER A 66 13.21 5.11 -3.56
CA SER A 66 12.35 5.60 -4.65
C SER A 66 12.12 4.51 -5.70
N LEU A 67 11.16 4.71 -6.60
CA LEU A 67 10.94 3.83 -7.76
C LEU A 67 12.22 3.70 -8.61
N GLU A 68 12.93 4.80 -8.85
CA GLU A 68 14.21 4.79 -9.57
C GLU A 68 15.26 3.91 -8.86
N GLN A 69 15.32 3.99 -7.54
CA GLN A 69 16.27 3.19 -6.77
C GLN A 69 15.89 1.72 -6.77
N HIS A 70 14.60 1.39 -6.61
CA HIS A 70 14.10 0.01 -6.78
C HIS A 70 14.44 -0.54 -8.16
N TYR A 71 14.25 0.25 -9.22
CA TYR A 71 14.61 -0.11 -10.59
C TYR A 71 16.12 -0.33 -10.74
N THR A 72 16.94 0.53 -10.17
CA THR A 72 18.40 0.36 -10.17
C THR A 72 18.84 -0.94 -9.49
N PHE A 73 18.23 -1.28 -8.36
CA PHE A 73 18.50 -2.53 -7.66
C PHE A 73 18.02 -3.75 -8.45
N LEU A 74 16.89 -3.64 -9.14
CA LEU A 74 16.39 -4.68 -10.03
C LEU A 74 17.36 -4.96 -11.18
N LEU A 75 17.85 -3.93 -11.89
CA LEU A 75 18.77 -4.08 -13.02
C LEU A 75 20.08 -4.77 -12.62
N LYS A 76 20.58 -4.45 -11.43
CA LYS A 76 21.83 -4.98 -10.90
C LYS A 76 21.65 -6.29 -10.12
N ASP A 77 20.42 -6.73 -9.89
CA ASP A 77 20.04 -7.84 -8.98
C ASP A 77 20.74 -7.74 -7.62
N THR A 78 20.84 -6.52 -7.09
CA THR A 78 21.59 -6.28 -5.85
C THR A 78 20.81 -6.74 -4.63
N ALA A 79 21.50 -7.44 -3.72
CA ALA A 79 20.97 -7.88 -2.44
C ALA A 79 21.02 -6.73 -1.39
N SER A 80 20.35 -5.60 -1.70
CA SER A 80 20.45 -4.36 -0.92
C SER A 80 19.36 -4.20 0.14
N TYR A 81 18.34 -5.05 0.11
CA TYR A 81 17.18 -4.88 0.99
C TYR A 81 17.32 -5.63 2.32
N SER A 82 16.69 -5.07 3.36
CA SER A 82 16.27 -5.82 4.53
C SER A 82 14.89 -6.41 4.23
N PHE A 83 14.82 -7.72 4.06
CA PHE A 83 13.53 -8.41 3.85
C PHE A 83 12.96 -8.84 5.20
N ARG A 84 11.78 -8.34 5.52
CA ARG A 84 11.11 -8.60 6.78
C ARG A 84 9.91 -9.50 6.53
N TYR A 85 10.04 -10.75 6.98
CA TYR A 85 9.01 -11.76 6.82
C TYR A 85 8.21 -11.91 8.12
N ILE A 86 6.90 -11.74 8.03
CA ILE A 86 5.99 -11.85 9.18
C ILE A 86 5.03 -13.00 8.91
N LYS A 87 5.11 -14.01 9.76
CA LYS A 87 4.24 -15.17 9.74
C LYS A 87 3.83 -15.51 11.17
N ASP A 88 2.55 -15.81 11.37
CA ASP A 88 1.99 -16.11 12.70
C ASP A 88 2.29 -14.99 13.73
N GLY A 89 2.29 -13.74 13.28
CA GLY A 89 2.62 -12.56 14.10
C GLY A 89 4.11 -12.41 14.43
N ILE A 90 4.96 -13.33 14.03
CA ILE A 90 6.41 -13.31 14.30
C ILE A 90 7.14 -12.69 13.11
N ARG A 91 7.88 -11.60 13.38
CA ARG A 91 8.71 -10.91 12.39
C ARG A 91 10.14 -11.47 12.40
N THR A 92 10.59 -11.97 11.26
CA THR A 92 11.95 -12.44 11.03
C THR A 92 12.62 -11.57 9.96
N PRO A 93 13.62 -10.74 10.32
CA PRO A 93 14.37 -9.96 9.35
C PRO A 93 15.45 -10.82 8.66
N HIS A 94 15.65 -10.60 7.38
CA HIS A 94 16.71 -11.18 6.56
C HIS A 94 17.41 -10.05 5.82
N GLU A 95 18.67 -9.82 6.13
CA GLU A 95 19.47 -8.81 5.44
C GLU A 95 20.06 -9.35 4.13
N GLY A 96 20.36 -8.45 3.22
CA GLY A 96 20.98 -8.82 1.96
C GLY A 96 20.06 -9.57 1.00
N TYR A 97 18.81 -9.14 0.88
CA TYR A 97 17.85 -9.69 -0.08
C TYR A 97 17.82 -8.89 -1.38
N SER A 98 17.61 -9.56 -2.51
CA SER A 98 17.28 -8.90 -3.77
C SER A 98 15.77 -8.94 -4.02
N LEU A 99 15.29 -8.05 -4.92
CA LEU A 99 13.89 -8.04 -5.34
C LEU A 99 13.47 -9.40 -5.93
N ARG A 100 14.34 -10.00 -6.76
CA ARG A 100 14.07 -11.30 -7.35
C ARG A 100 13.92 -12.40 -6.31
N GLN A 101 14.79 -12.43 -5.29
CA GLN A 101 14.68 -13.41 -4.21
C GLN A 101 13.35 -13.30 -3.46
N ALA A 102 12.91 -12.06 -3.15
CA ALA A 102 11.63 -11.83 -2.48
C ALA A 102 10.44 -12.25 -3.34
N LEU A 103 10.48 -11.98 -4.66
CA LEU A 103 9.43 -12.40 -5.59
C LEU A 103 9.33 -13.92 -5.70
N LEU A 104 10.44 -14.65 -5.64
CA LEU A 104 10.48 -16.11 -5.78
C LEU A 104 10.25 -16.87 -4.48
N LEU A 105 10.20 -16.18 -3.33
CA LEU A 105 10.12 -16.82 -2.01
C LEU A 105 8.77 -17.51 -1.76
N ASP A 106 7.69 -16.92 -2.25
CA ASP A 106 6.33 -17.43 -2.03
C ASP A 106 5.44 -17.12 -3.25
N GLN A 107 4.25 -17.71 -3.29
CA GLN A 107 3.21 -17.29 -4.23
C GLN A 107 2.38 -16.17 -3.60
N TRP A 108 2.70 -14.94 -3.97
CA TRP A 108 2.08 -13.75 -3.43
C TRP A 108 0.68 -13.53 -4.02
N ASN A 109 -0.31 -13.31 -3.17
CA ASN A 109 -1.66 -12.92 -3.64
C ASN A 109 -1.68 -11.45 -4.06
N TYR A 110 -0.99 -10.59 -3.29
CA TYR A 110 -0.92 -9.15 -3.53
C TYR A 110 0.52 -8.68 -3.47
N ILE A 111 0.90 -7.82 -4.41
CA ILE A 111 2.22 -7.18 -4.41
C ILE A 111 2.02 -5.69 -4.54
N SER A 112 2.49 -4.92 -3.56
CA SER A 112 2.36 -3.46 -3.57
C SER A 112 3.66 -2.78 -3.94
N LEU A 113 3.51 -1.74 -4.73
CA LEU A 113 4.52 -0.74 -5.05
C LEU A 113 4.10 0.60 -4.43
N GLN A 114 5.06 1.46 -4.18
CA GLN A 114 4.88 2.83 -3.69
C GLN A 114 6.03 3.72 -4.12
N GLN A 115 5.82 5.04 -4.12
CA GLN A 115 6.92 5.99 -4.29
C GLN A 115 7.54 6.35 -2.94
N ALA A 116 8.78 6.83 -2.93
CA ALA A 116 9.37 7.46 -1.76
C ALA A 116 8.58 8.72 -1.38
N SER A 117 8.42 8.98 -0.08
CA SER A 117 7.56 10.07 0.41
C SER A 117 7.90 11.44 -0.19
N HIS A 118 9.20 11.71 -0.37
CA HIS A 118 9.68 12.98 -0.92
C HIS A 118 9.37 13.18 -2.41
N ASP A 119 9.09 12.11 -3.14
CA ASP A 119 8.76 12.12 -4.57
C ASP A 119 7.29 11.74 -4.84
N SER A 120 6.52 11.42 -3.81
CA SER A 120 5.15 10.89 -3.96
C SER A 120 4.17 11.83 -4.68
N GLY A 121 4.39 13.14 -4.62
CA GLY A 121 3.61 14.13 -5.38
C GLY A 121 4.27 14.58 -6.67
N ILE A 122 5.41 13.99 -7.06
CA ILE A 122 6.18 14.37 -8.26
C ILE A 122 5.92 13.34 -9.36
N GLN A 123 4.87 13.56 -10.15
CA GLN A 123 4.42 12.62 -11.18
C GLN A 123 5.55 12.19 -12.14
N SER A 124 6.44 13.11 -12.54
CA SER A 124 7.56 12.83 -13.43
C SER A 124 8.61 11.87 -12.85
N SER A 125 8.54 11.55 -11.57
CA SER A 125 9.44 10.59 -10.90
C SER A 125 8.95 9.13 -10.97
N TYR A 126 7.80 8.90 -11.60
CA TYR A 126 7.18 7.58 -11.63
C TYR A 126 7.67 6.75 -12.83
N GLU A 127 7.57 7.30 -14.02
CA GLU A 127 8.01 6.62 -15.23
C GLU A 127 9.44 7.04 -15.63
N PRO A 128 10.21 6.11 -16.24
CA PRO A 128 9.85 4.77 -16.72
C PRO A 128 9.98 3.68 -15.65
N TYR A 129 10.29 4.02 -14.41
CA TYR A 129 10.70 3.09 -13.36
C TYR A 129 9.56 2.19 -12.90
N LEU A 130 8.35 2.75 -12.77
CA LEU A 130 7.18 1.99 -12.33
C LEU A 130 6.79 0.92 -13.36
N GLY A 131 6.69 1.29 -14.63
CA GLY A 131 6.37 0.33 -15.70
C GLY A 131 7.35 -0.83 -15.73
N ALA A 132 8.66 -0.56 -15.64
CA ALA A 132 9.69 -1.61 -15.61
C ALA A 132 9.61 -2.51 -14.37
N LEU A 133 9.24 -1.97 -13.21
CA LEU A 133 9.01 -2.74 -11.98
C LEU A 133 7.76 -3.61 -12.12
N ILE A 134 6.67 -3.10 -12.68
CA ILE A 134 5.44 -3.86 -12.97
C ILE A 134 5.75 -5.04 -13.88
N ASP A 135 6.46 -4.82 -14.98
CA ASP A 135 6.84 -5.87 -15.93
C ASP A 135 7.68 -6.97 -15.25
N SER A 136 8.62 -6.55 -14.40
CA SER A 136 9.44 -7.50 -13.66
C SER A 136 8.63 -8.32 -12.65
N VAL A 137 7.72 -7.68 -11.92
CA VAL A 137 6.83 -8.39 -10.99
C VAL A 137 5.95 -9.37 -11.75
N ARG A 138 5.34 -8.97 -12.86
CA ARG A 138 4.50 -9.83 -13.71
C ARG A 138 5.25 -11.04 -14.24
N LYS A 139 6.53 -10.89 -14.57
CA LYS A 139 7.37 -12.00 -15.03
C LYS A 139 7.48 -13.14 -13.98
N TYR A 140 7.60 -12.81 -12.71
CA TYR A 140 7.78 -13.77 -11.62
C TYR A 140 6.49 -14.15 -10.91
N GLN A 141 5.52 -13.23 -10.87
CA GLN A 141 4.26 -13.38 -10.16
C GLN A 141 3.07 -12.95 -11.06
N PRO A 142 2.81 -13.70 -12.14
CA PRO A 142 1.80 -13.31 -13.14
C PRO A 142 0.37 -13.30 -12.59
N GLN A 143 0.11 -14.05 -11.51
CA GLN A 143 -1.23 -14.16 -10.90
C GLN A 143 -1.46 -13.20 -9.73
N ALA A 144 -0.39 -12.54 -9.23
CA ALA A 144 -0.54 -11.61 -8.11
C ALA A 144 -1.35 -10.37 -8.51
N GLN A 145 -2.25 -9.93 -7.64
CA GLN A 145 -2.86 -8.61 -7.77
C GLN A 145 -1.83 -7.54 -7.45
N LEU A 146 -1.51 -6.71 -8.44
CA LEU A 146 -0.63 -5.56 -8.21
C LEU A 146 -1.40 -4.43 -7.56
N CYS A 147 -0.75 -3.77 -6.61
CA CYS A 147 -1.34 -2.70 -5.84
C CYS A 147 -0.42 -1.47 -5.83
N TRP A 148 -1.04 -0.31 -5.77
CA TRP A 148 -0.37 0.95 -5.50
C TRP A 148 -0.72 1.43 -4.10
N MET A 149 0.27 1.49 -3.19
CA MET A 149 0.08 2.09 -1.88
C MET A 149 0.30 3.60 -1.99
N GLN A 150 -0.79 4.36 -1.95
CA GLN A 150 -0.73 5.81 -1.85
C GLN A 150 -0.14 6.19 -0.50
N THR A 151 0.97 6.90 -0.50
CA THR A 151 1.60 7.44 0.69
C THR A 151 0.87 8.69 1.20
N TRP A 152 1.25 9.18 2.37
CA TRP A 152 0.66 10.34 3.01
C TRP A 152 1.59 11.55 2.98
N SER A 153 1.01 12.74 3.08
CA SER A 153 1.75 13.98 3.20
C SER A 153 2.46 14.11 4.56
N TYR A 154 3.45 14.95 4.62
CA TYR A 154 4.10 15.33 5.87
C TYR A 154 3.16 16.16 6.76
N SER A 155 3.43 16.17 8.07
CA SER A 155 2.78 17.11 8.98
C SER A 155 3.13 18.55 8.61
N GLN A 156 2.25 19.50 8.93
CA GLN A 156 2.43 20.91 8.54
C GLN A 156 3.73 21.51 9.10
N ASP A 157 4.20 21.03 10.25
CA ASP A 157 5.42 21.50 10.92
C ASP A 157 6.65 20.62 10.65
N ALA A 158 6.55 19.67 9.71
CA ALA A 158 7.62 18.73 9.39
C ALA A 158 8.93 19.44 9.00
N LYS A 159 10.04 18.88 9.47
CA LYS A 159 11.40 19.38 9.18
C LYS A 159 12.12 18.56 8.10
N HIS A 160 11.39 17.74 7.35
CA HIS A 160 11.98 16.91 6.30
C HIS A 160 12.61 17.80 5.20
N PRO A 161 13.87 17.53 4.77
CA PRO A 161 14.61 18.39 3.84
C PRO A 161 13.95 18.52 2.46
N ALA A 162 13.10 17.57 2.05
CA ALA A 162 12.37 17.63 0.80
C ALA A 162 11.01 18.36 0.90
N PHE A 163 10.55 18.75 2.10
CA PHE A 163 9.25 19.43 2.25
C PHE A 163 9.17 20.77 1.48
N PRO A 164 10.26 21.54 1.29
CA PRO A 164 10.24 22.70 0.42
C PRO A 164 9.81 22.45 -1.04
N ARG A 165 9.93 21.21 -1.56
CA ARG A 165 9.39 20.84 -2.88
C ARG A 165 7.87 21.04 -2.98
N TYR A 166 7.18 20.99 -1.86
CA TYR A 166 5.76 21.21 -1.69
C TYR A 166 5.47 22.54 -0.99
N GLN A 167 6.36 23.53 -1.13
CA GLN A 167 6.24 24.86 -0.54
C GLN A 167 6.06 24.84 1.00
N LYS A 168 6.51 23.77 1.67
CA LYS A 168 6.26 23.50 3.09
C LYS A 168 4.77 23.56 3.47
N SER A 169 3.90 23.13 2.55
CA SER A 169 2.46 23.06 2.74
C SER A 169 1.98 21.63 2.69
N GLN A 170 1.38 21.18 3.78
CA GLN A 170 0.75 19.85 3.87
C GLN A 170 -0.34 19.71 2.80
N GLN A 171 -1.18 20.75 2.62
CA GLN A 171 -2.26 20.72 1.64
C GLN A 171 -1.73 20.57 0.21
N ILE A 172 -0.69 21.33 -0.16
CA ILE A 172 -0.07 21.23 -1.50
C ILE A 172 0.52 19.82 -1.70
N MET A 173 1.13 19.24 -0.67
CA MET A 173 1.66 17.89 -0.75
C MET A 173 0.55 16.85 -0.90
N ASP A 174 -0.55 16.96 -0.13
CA ASP A 174 -1.74 16.10 -0.27
C ASP A 174 -2.32 16.16 -1.69
N ASP A 175 -2.53 17.36 -2.22
CA ASP A 175 -3.11 17.56 -3.55
C ASP A 175 -2.18 17.03 -4.65
N SER A 176 -0.87 17.21 -4.49
CA SER A 176 0.13 16.68 -5.41
C SER A 176 0.16 15.15 -5.41
N ILE A 177 0.12 14.52 -4.23
CA ILE A 177 0.08 13.04 -4.10
C ILE A 177 -1.22 12.50 -4.73
N GLN A 178 -2.35 13.15 -4.49
CA GLN A 178 -3.63 12.76 -5.07
C GLN A 178 -3.59 12.87 -6.60
N SER A 179 -3.11 13.98 -7.13
CA SER A 179 -2.98 14.20 -8.58
C SER A 179 -2.06 13.17 -9.24
N ALA A 180 -0.88 12.91 -8.64
CA ALA A 180 0.05 11.91 -9.13
C ALA A 180 -0.55 10.48 -9.11
N THR A 181 -1.30 10.16 -8.04
CA THR A 181 -1.99 8.87 -7.92
C THR A 181 -3.06 8.70 -9.00
N HIS A 182 -3.85 9.74 -9.29
CA HIS A 182 -4.88 9.69 -10.35
C HIS A 182 -4.25 9.49 -11.72
N ALA A 183 -3.20 10.26 -12.03
CA ALA A 183 -2.49 10.13 -13.30
C ALA A 183 -1.91 8.72 -13.46
N LEU A 184 -1.30 8.17 -12.40
CA LEU A 184 -0.77 6.82 -12.37
C LEU A 184 -1.85 5.78 -12.67
N LEU A 185 -2.99 5.81 -11.97
CA LEU A 185 -4.06 4.83 -12.14
C LEU A 185 -4.73 4.94 -13.53
N SER A 186 -4.69 6.12 -14.15
CA SER A 186 -5.15 6.28 -15.54
C SER A 186 -4.22 5.60 -16.54
N HIS A 187 -2.91 5.52 -16.25
CA HIS A 187 -1.93 4.83 -17.10
C HIS A 187 -1.78 3.34 -16.76
N HIS A 188 -2.04 2.97 -15.50
CA HIS A 188 -1.92 1.61 -14.97
C HIS A 188 -3.23 1.17 -14.29
N PRO A 189 -4.32 0.98 -15.06
CA PRO A 189 -5.64 0.63 -14.51
C PRO A 189 -5.69 -0.75 -13.86
N GLU A 190 -4.67 -1.59 -14.07
CA GLU A 190 -4.51 -2.90 -13.43
C GLU A 190 -4.06 -2.80 -11.96
N LEU A 191 -3.61 -1.64 -11.50
CA LEU A 191 -3.17 -1.43 -10.13
C LEU A 191 -4.36 -1.17 -9.21
N MET A 192 -4.49 -1.97 -8.17
CA MET A 192 -5.45 -1.73 -7.10
C MET A 192 -4.94 -0.67 -6.14
N LEU A 193 -5.71 0.39 -5.93
CA LEU A 193 -5.34 1.46 -5.00
C LEU A 193 -5.48 1.04 -3.55
N ILE A 194 -4.45 1.29 -2.75
CA ILE A 194 -4.46 1.21 -1.28
C ILE A 194 -4.37 2.64 -0.75
N PRO A 195 -5.50 3.29 -0.41
CA PRO A 195 -5.58 4.73 -0.17
C PRO A 195 -5.13 5.12 1.25
N CYS A 196 -3.91 4.73 1.67
CA CYS A 196 -3.40 5.06 3.00
C CYS A 196 -3.27 6.57 3.19
N GLY A 197 -2.79 7.30 2.17
CA GLY A 197 -2.67 8.76 2.23
C GLY A 197 -4.00 9.45 2.46
N GLU A 198 -5.04 9.04 1.74
CA GLU A 198 -6.39 9.58 1.93
C GLU A 198 -6.94 9.27 3.32
N ALA A 199 -6.69 8.07 3.85
CA ALA A 199 -7.11 7.72 5.21
C ALA A 199 -6.44 8.60 6.27
N ILE A 200 -5.15 8.89 6.12
CA ILE A 200 -4.40 9.79 7.02
C ILE A 200 -4.94 11.22 6.90
N LYS A 201 -5.19 11.73 5.68
CA LYS A 201 -5.80 13.04 5.44
C LYS A 201 -7.17 13.16 6.13
N ILE A 202 -8.04 12.17 5.95
CA ILE A 202 -9.35 12.13 6.61
C ILE A 202 -9.20 12.07 8.14
N ALA A 203 -8.27 11.26 8.66
CA ALA A 203 -8.04 11.18 10.10
C ALA A 203 -7.59 12.52 10.69
N ARG A 204 -6.71 13.25 9.99
CA ARG A 204 -6.27 14.61 10.37
C ARG A 204 -7.42 15.63 10.44
N SER A 205 -8.44 15.50 9.60
CA SER A 205 -9.62 16.38 9.62
C SER A 205 -10.55 16.14 10.82
N THR A 206 -10.29 15.12 11.63
CA THR A 206 -11.04 14.79 12.84
C THR A 206 -10.43 15.47 14.07
N LYS A 207 -10.94 15.14 15.27
CA LYS A 207 -10.37 15.57 16.55
C LYS A 207 -8.94 15.05 16.80
N LEU A 208 -8.41 14.16 15.96
CA LEU A 208 -7.02 13.73 16.03
C LEU A 208 -6.06 14.86 15.61
N GLY A 209 -6.49 15.71 14.69
CA GLY A 209 -5.65 16.78 14.17
C GLY A 209 -4.39 16.25 13.48
N ASP A 210 -3.37 17.09 13.35
CA ASP A 210 -2.13 16.74 12.68
C ASP A 210 -1.11 16.02 13.60
N THR A 211 -1.58 14.97 14.28
CA THR A 211 -0.79 14.18 15.25
C THR A 211 -0.52 12.74 14.78
N LEU A 212 -0.81 12.45 13.51
CA LEU A 212 -0.70 11.08 12.96
C LEU A 212 0.75 10.68 12.70
N CYS A 213 1.70 11.62 12.71
CA CYS A 213 3.13 11.36 12.48
C CYS A 213 3.95 11.64 13.75
N ARG A 214 4.98 10.80 14.02
CA ARG A 214 5.85 10.92 15.22
C ARG A 214 7.01 11.91 15.05
N ASP A 215 7.47 12.09 13.80
CA ASP A 215 8.62 12.94 13.44
C ASP A 215 8.31 13.88 12.27
N GLY A 216 7.02 14.09 12.02
CA GLY A 216 6.51 14.92 10.93
C GLY A 216 6.24 14.16 9.63
N TYR A 217 6.66 12.89 9.49
CA TYR A 217 6.42 12.11 8.26
C TYR A 217 6.23 10.61 8.47
N HIS A 218 6.87 9.98 9.44
CA HIS A 218 6.60 8.59 9.80
C HIS A 218 5.37 8.51 10.73
N LEU A 219 4.53 7.51 10.53
CA LEU A 219 3.30 7.38 11.32
C LEU A 219 3.56 7.13 12.80
N SER A 220 2.73 7.71 13.65
CA SER A 220 2.77 7.50 15.09
C SER A 220 2.51 6.03 15.44
N TYR A 221 3.15 5.57 16.52
CA TYR A 221 3.03 4.18 16.97
C TYR A 221 1.65 3.86 17.52
N GLU A 222 0.98 4.85 18.07
CA GLU A 222 -0.29 4.68 18.75
C GLU A 222 -1.45 4.45 17.77
N TYR A 223 -1.65 5.38 16.84
CA TYR A 223 -2.83 5.34 15.95
C TYR A 223 -2.55 5.69 14.48
N GLY A 224 -1.41 6.29 14.16
CA GLY A 224 -1.04 6.53 12.78
C GLY A 224 -0.88 5.23 11.99
N ARG A 225 -0.06 4.30 12.49
CA ARG A 225 0.15 2.97 11.92
C ARG A 225 -1.14 2.16 11.85
N TYR A 226 -1.91 2.21 12.93
CA TYR A 226 -3.22 1.55 12.98
C TYR A 226 -4.17 2.03 11.88
N THR A 227 -4.17 3.34 11.56
CA THR A 227 -4.99 3.90 10.48
C THR A 227 -4.64 3.29 9.13
N ALA A 228 -3.36 3.26 8.77
CA ALA A 228 -2.90 2.69 7.51
C ALA A 228 -3.17 1.18 7.45
N SER A 229 -2.89 0.45 8.54
CA SER A 229 -3.17 -0.99 8.61
C SER A 229 -4.65 -1.33 8.54
N CYS A 230 -5.56 -0.46 9.03
CA CYS A 230 -7.01 -0.63 8.84
C CYS A 230 -7.41 -0.55 7.36
N VAL A 231 -6.76 0.31 6.55
CA VAL A 231 -6.97 0.35 5.09
C VAL A 231 -6.59 -0.99 4.48
N TRP A 232 -5.39 -1.47 4.78
CA TRP A 232 -4.91 -2.76 4.30
C TRP A 232 -5.83 -3.91 4.71
N TYR A 233 -6.19 -3.98 6.00
CA TYR A 233 -7.07 -5.03 6.51
C TYR A 233 -8.40 -5.09 5.76
N GLU A 234 -9.11 -3.96 5.65
CA GLU A 234 -10.42 -3.93 5.00
C GLU A 234 -10.32 -4.23 3.50
N LEU A 235 -9.28 -3.72 2.82
CA LEU A 235 -9.05 -3.98 1.41
C LEU A 235 -8.81 -5.48 1.14
N LEU A 236 -7.90 -6.10 1.91
CA LEU A 236 -7.48 -7.47 1.70
C LEU A 236 -8.56 -8.49 2.08
N THR A 237 -9.33 -8.19 3.12
CA THR A 237 -10.29 -9.16 3.69
C THR A 237 -11.73 -8.93 3.24
N GLY A 238 -12.03 -7.75 2.71
CA GLY A 238 -13.41 -7.32 2.46
C GLY A 238 -14.23 -7.08 3.75
N LYS A 239 -13.64 -7.30 4.94
CA LYS A 239 -14.31 -7.14 6.22
C LYS A 239 -14.17 -5.70 6.71
N ASN A 240 -15.28 -5.05 7.05
CA ASN A 240 -15.28 -3.68 7.55
C ASN A 240 -14.40 -3.53 8.80
N CYS A 241 -13.34 -2.74 8.73
CA CYS A 241 -12.38 -2.54 9.83
C CYS A 241 -13.04 -1.93 11.07
N ARG A 242 -14.16 -1.22 10.94
CA ARG A 242 -14.92 -0.66 12.07
C ARG A 242 -15.51 -1.73 12.98
N CYS A 243 -15.68 -2.95 12.47
CA CYS A 243 -16.17 -4.11 13.23
C CYS A 243 -15.01 -4.91 13.83
N ASN A 244 -13.77 -4.60 13.52
CA ASN A 244 -12.61 -5.32 14.04
C ASN A 244 -12.42 -5.03 15.53
N PRO A 245 -12.34 -6.06 16.42
CA PRO A 245 -12.21 -5.86 17.87
C PRO A 245 -10.83 -5.38 18.30
N TYR A 246 -9.77 -5.63 17.52
CA TYR A 246 -8.40 -5.28 17.87
C TYR A 246 -8.24 -3.77 18.11
N LYS A 247 -7.42 -3.44 19.08
CA LYS A 247 -7.01 -2.10 19.46
C LYS A 247 -5.57 -2.13 19.95
N ASN A 248 -4.74 -1.26 19.44
CA ASN A 248 -3.41 -1.04 20.01
C ASN A 248 -3.54 -0.53 21.45
N ASP A 249 -2.72 -1.06 22.38
CA ASP A 249 -2.85 -0.79 23.82
C ASP A 249 -2.69 0.70 24.17
N ASN A 250 -1.86 1.42 23.41
CA ASN A 250 -1.61 2.84 23.62
C ASN A 250 -2.68 3.76 23.02
N MET A 251 -3.75 3.18 22.45
CA MET A 251 -4.84 3.91 21.80
C MET A 251 -6.08 3.95 22.66
N THR A 252 -6.74 5.11 22.73
CA THR A 252 -8.07 5.23 23.35
C THR A 252 -9.17 4.65 22.44
N ARG A 253 -10.33 4.33 23.02
CA ARG A 253 -11.50 3.89 22.23
C ARG A 253 -11.98 4.95 21.23
N GLN A 254 -11.82 6.24 21.55
CA GLN A 254 -12.18 7.32 20.66
C GLN A 254 -11.23 7.38 19.45
N GLN A 255 -9.92 7.30 19.68
CA GLN A 255 -8.91 7.25 18.61
C GLN A 255 -9.15 6.06 17.68
N LYS A 256 -9.42 4.87 18.25
CA LYS A 256 -9.79 3.69 17.45
C LYS A 256 -10.97 3.96 16.52
N ARG A 257 -12.06 4.53 17.03
CA ARG A 257 -13.26 4.82 16.22
C ARG A 257 -12.98 5.82 15.10
N LEU A 258 -12.19 6.87 15.39
CA LEU A 258 -11.87 7.90 14.40
C LEU A 258 -10.98 7.35 13.28
N THR A 259 -9.96 6.57 13.64
CA THR A 259 -9.02 5.96 12.67
C THR A 259 -9.70 4.89 11.80
N GLN A 260 -10.50 4.02 12.40
CA GLN A 260 -11.29 3.03 11.65
C GLN A 260 -12.30 3.69 10.71
N LYS A 261 -12.96 4.78 11.17
CA LYS A 261 -13.88 5.55 10.30
C LYS A 261 -13.15 6.18 9.13
N ALA A 262 -11.97 6.76 9.37
CA ALA A 262 -11.15 7.38 8.32
C ALA A 262 -10.69 6.35 7.27
N ALA A 263 -10.18 5.21 7.71
CA ALA A 263 -9.78 4.11 6.82
C ALA A 263 -10.95 3.59 5.96
N HIS A 264 -12.09 3.33 6.58
CA HIS A 264 -13.29 2.90 5.87
C HIS A 264 -13.77 3.93 4.85
N GLN A 265 -13.80 5.21 5.23
CA GLN A 265 -14.21 6.30 4.36
C GLN A 265 -13.26 6.45 3.15
N ALA A 266 -11.95 6.37 3.34
CA ALA A 266 -10.97 6.42 2.26
C ALA A 266 -11.21 5.30 1.23
N LEU A 267 -11.49 4.08 1.67
CA LEU A 267 -11.82 2.97 0.79
C LEU A 267 -13.13 3.15 0.04
N GLN A 268 -14.15 3.76 0.66
CA GLN A 268 -15.40 4.06 -0.04
C GLN A 268 -15.22 5.15 -1.11
N GLN A 269 -14.34 6.11 -0.88
CA GLN A 269 -14.00 7.14 -1.86
C GLN A 269 -13.19 6.54 -3.01
N ALA A 270 -12.21 5.68 -2.72
CA ALA A 270 -11.38 5.01 -3.73
C ALA A 270 -12.16 4.13 -4.72
N LYS A 271 -13.32 3.60 -4.35
CA LYS A 271 -14.19 2.81 -5.25
C LYS A 271 -14.83 3.63 -6.37
N LYS A 272 -14.69 4.94 -6.32
CA LYS A 272 -15.26 5.87 -7.34
C LYS A 272 -14.28 6.14 -8.48
N TYR A 273 -13.06 5.63 -8.36
CA TYR A 273 -12.00 5.68 -9.36
C TYR A 273 -11.84 4.31 -10.03
#